data_ba9fa4830146ec9ccf1f7dfdc6d9f408
#
_entry.id   ba9fa4830146ec9ccf1f7dfdc6d9f408
#
_cell.length_a   1.000
_cell.length_b   1.000
_cell.length_c   1.000
_cell.angle_alpha   90.00
_cell.angle_beta   90.00
_cell.angle_gamma   90.00
#
_symmetry.space_group_name_H-M   'P 1'
#
loop_
_entity.id
_entity.type
_entity.pdbx_description
1 polymer ?
#
loop_
_entity_poly.entity_id
_entity_poly.type
_entity_poly.pdbx_seq_one_letter_code
_entity_poly.pdbx_strand_id
1 'polypeptide(L)'
;MTSQATHEDAKLLLQLYDLRREKKLRQARDFVGRELKFKDFKDFQKRYPDASKGGLFIGMVLGYWDMACTLVAKGLIAEDLFNATNYEHVAVWQKLKPVIEGWRKQYNYPDFAKSLEAVASRHPAAASVQGEDDKKGKAKKKPPADKDKKSARSDEAAKKAAKPRDAEEEEGDEEEHAVEPDDEDDD
;
A
#
# COMPACT_ATOMS: atom_id res chain seq x y z
N MET A 1 -4.87 -14.07 -29.18
CA MET A 1 -4.94 -12.91 -30.11
C MET A 1 -5.00 -11.67 -29.24
N THR A 2 -3.95 -10.87 -29.20
CA THR A 2 -3.96 -9.57 -28.52
C THR A 2 -4.85 -8.63 -29.33
N SER A 3 -5.92 -8.15 -28.73
CA SER A 3 -6.77 -7.13 -29.33
C SER A 3 -5.94 -5.86 -29.49
N GLN A 4 -5.97 -5.27 -30.68
CA GLN A 4 -5.29 -3.99 -30.91
C GLN A 4 -5.97 -2.91 -30.05
N ALA A 5 -5.17 -2.12 -29.34
CA ALA A 5 -5.67 -1.05 -28.48
C ALA A 5 -6.44 0.00 -29.31
N THR A 6 -7.54 0.49 -28.77
CA THR A 6 -8.45 1.46 -29.37
C THR A 6 -8.42 2.81 -28.68
N HIS A 7 -9.05 3.83 -29.28
CA HIS A 7 -9.22 5.13 -28.63
C HIS A 7 -10.10 5.05 -27.36
N GLU A 8 -11.07 4.12 -27.34
CA GLU A 8 -11.92 3.91 -26.16
C GLU A 8 -11.11 3.30 -25.00
N ASP A 9 -10.21 2.36 -25.29
CA ASP A 9 -9.28 1.82 -24.29
C ASP A 9 -8.44 2.95 -23.67
N ALA A 10 -7.92 3.84 -24.50
CA ALA A 10 -7.13 4.99 -24.04
C ALA A 10 -7.94 5.94 -23.18
N LYS A 11 -9.20 6.22 -23.52
CA LYS A 11 -10.10 7.04 -22.69
C LYS A 11 -10.36 6.42 -21.33
N LEU A 12 -10.68 5.12 -21.28
CA LEU A 12 -10.88 4.41 -20.01
C LEU A 12 -9.60 4.43 -19.17
N LEU A 13 -8.45 4.25 -19.79
CA LEU A 13 -7.16 4.29 -19.09
C LEU A 13 -6.88 5.67 -18.47
N LEU A 14 -7.18 6.76 -19.19
CA LEU A 14 -7.05 8.13 -18.67
C LEU A 14 -8.02 8.38 -17.51
N GLN A 15 -9.25 7.88 -17.56
CA GLN A 15 -10.20 7.95 -16.44
C GLN A 15 -9.69 7.19 -15.21
N LEU A 16 -9.13 5.99 -15.39
CA LEU A 16 -8.46 5.26 -14.30
C LEU A 16 -7.29 6.05 -13.73
N TYR A 17 -6.52 6.71 -14.58
CA TYR A 17 -5.41 7.57 -14.14
C TYR A 17 -5.88 8.74 -13.28
N ASP A 18 -6.97 9.39 -13.64
CA ASP A 18 -7.55 10.49 -12.87
C ASP A 18 -8.08 10.01 -11.51
N LEU A 19 -8.82 8.90 -11.46
CA LEU A 19 -9.25 8.28 -10.20
C LEU A 19 -8.05 7.97 -9.30
N ARG A 20 -6.94 7.48 -9.86
CA ARG A 20 -5.72 7.17 -9.12
C ARG A 20 -5.08 8.40 -8.47
N ARG A 21 -5.34 9.59 -8.99
CA ARG A 21 -4.82 10.88 -8.48
C ARG A 21 -5.65 11.48 -7.35
N GLU A 22 -6.84 10.92 -7.08
CA GLU A 22 -7.68 11.35 -5.96
C GLU A 22 -6.87 11.36 -4.65
N LYS A 23 -7.06 12.40 -3.82
CA LYS A 23 -6.21 12.65 -2.64
C LYS A 23 -6.17 11.48 -1.66
N LYS A 24 -7.34 10.89 -1.33
CA LYS A 24 -7.40 9.78 -0.38
C LYS A 24 -6.80 8.51 -0.96
N LEU A 25 -7.09 8.21 -2.23
CA LEU A 25 -6.51 7.04 -2.88
C LEU A 25 -4.98 7.16 -3.02
N ARG A 26 -4.46 8.35 -3.30
CA ARG A 26 -3.02 8.61 -3.32
C ARG A 26 -2.39 8.37 -1.95
N GLN A 27 -3.01 8.86 -0.86
CA GLN A 27 -2.55 8.57 0.50
C GLN A 27 -2.59 7.07 0.82
N ALA A 28 -3.65 6.38 0.41
CA ALA A 28 -3.79 4.94 0.61
C ALA A 28 -2.69 4.15 -0.14
N ARG A 29 -2.37 4.55 -1.37
CA ARG A 29 -1.29 3.96 -2.17
C ARG A 29 0.09 4.19 -1.55
N ASP A 30 0.37 5.40 -1.06
CA ASP A 30 1.60 5.71 -0.34
C ASP A 30 1.72 4.84 0.92
N PHE A 31 0.64 4.70 1.69
CA PHE A 31 0.59 3.83 2.86
C PHE A 31 0.89 2.37 2.48
N VAL A 32 0.18 1.81 1.51
CA VAL A 32 0.40 0.42 1.05
C VAL A 32 1.82 0.23 0.51
N GLY A 33 2.33 1.18 -0.26
CA GLY A 33 3.66 1.10 -0.85
C GLY A 33 4.79 1.15 0.18
N ARG A 34 4.74 2.11 1.12
CA ARG A 34 5.88 2.48 1.96
C ARG A 34 5.74 2.07 3.43
N GLU A 35 4.54 2.17 3.99
CA GLU A 35 4.33 2.03 5.44
C GLU A 35 3.82 0.65 5.83
N LEU A 36 3.03 0.00 4.99
CA LEU A 36 2.44 -1.29 5.26
C LEU A 36 3.50 -2.37 5.49
N LYS A 37 3.53 -2.92 6.70
CA LYS A 37 4.46 -3.99 7.10
C LYS A 37 3.74 -5.01 7.97
N PHE A 38 3.80 -6.26 7.58
CA PHE A 38 3.27 -7.39 8.35
C PHE A 38 4.10 -8.65 8.06
N LYS A 39 4.01 -9.64 8.93
CA LYS A 39 4.73 -10.92 8.82
C LYS A 39 3.89 -12.00 8.15
N ASP A 40 2.63 -12.08 8.57
CA ASP A 40 1.65 -13.05 8.11
C ASP A 40 0.24 -12.47 8.26
N PHE A 41 -0.78 -13.22 7.84
CA PHE A 41 -2.17 -12.76 7.89
C PHE A 41 -2.66 -12.44 9.31
N LYS A 42 -2.24 -13.19 10.33
CA LYS A 42 -2.63 -12.94 11.72
C LYS A 42 -2.02 -11.65 12.27
N ASP A 43 -0.74 -11.39 11.98
CA ASP A 43 -0.08 -10.11 12.32
C ASP A 43 -0.73 -8.95 11.58
N PHE A 44 -1.10 -9.15 10.31
CA PHE A 44 -1.83 -8.18 9.52
C PHE A 44 -3.17 -7.79 10.17
N GLN A 45 -4.02 -8.74 10.51
CA GLN A 45 -5.32 -8.48 11.14
C GLN A 45 -5.20 -7.73 12.46
N LYS A 46 -4.17 -8.06 13.26
CA LYS A 46 -3.89 -7.36 14.52
C LYS A 46 -3.49 -5.90 14.32
N ARG A 47 -2.66 -5.63 13.29
CA ARG A 47 -2.13 -4.27 13.04
C ARG A 47 -3.11 -3.39 12.29
N TYR A 48 -3.87 -3.98 11.39
CA TYR A 48 -4.75 -3.28 10.46
C TYR A 48 -6.17 -3.88 10.48
N PRO A 49 -6.91 -3.74 11.60
CA PRO A 49 -8.33 -4.10 11.63
C PRO A 49 -9.09 -3.38 10.51
N ASP A 50 -10.13 -4.01 9.96
CA ASP A 50 -10.87 -3.51 8.78
C ASP A 50 -11.38 -2.07 8.96
N ALA A 51 -11.86 -1.71 10.16
CA ALA A 51 -12.32 -0.35 10.48
C ALA A 51 -11.19 0.64 10.79
N SER A 52 -9.93 0.19 10.86
CA SER A 52 -8.81 1.09 11.08
C SER A 52 -8.50 1.90 9.82
N LYS A 53 -7.85 3.07 9.99
CA LYS A 53 -7.36 3.86 8.85
C LYS A 53 -6.51 3.03 7.87
N GLY A 54 -5.64 2.18 8.42
CA GLY A 54 -4.81 1.27 7.60
C GLY A 54 -5.64 0.24 6.85
N GLY A 55 -6.62 -0.41 7.51
CA GLY A 55 -7.54 -1.36 6.88
C GLY A 55 -8.34 -0.72 5.76
N LEU A 56 -8.90 0.47 6.00
CA LEU A 56 -9.63 1.24 4.98
C LEU A 56 -8.74 1.59 3.77
N PHE A 57 -7.51 2.00 4.00
CA PHE A 57 -6.56 2.31 2.92
C PHE A 57 -6.22 1.08 2.07
N ILE A 58 -6.04 -0.07 2.71
CA ILE A 58 -5.80 -1.33 2.00
C ILE A 58 -7.02 -1.71 1.15
N GLY A 59 -8.22 -1.62 1.72
CA GLY A 59 -9.47 -1.84 0.99
C GLY A 59 -9.62 -0.92 -0.24
N MET A 60 -9.31 0.36 -0.10
CA MET A 60 -9.33 1.32 -1.22
C MET A 60 -8.37 0.93 -2.34
N VAL A 61 -7.13 0.56 -2.01
CA VAL A 61 -6.11 0.19 -3.00
C VAL A 61 -6.48 -1.12 -3.70
N LEU A 62 -6.93 -2.12 -2.95
CA LEU A 62 -7.38 -3.39 -3.52
C LEU A 62 -8.60 -3.22 -4.41
N GLY A 63 -9.62 -2.47 -3.95
CA GLY A 63 -10.83 -2.21 -4.74
C GLY A 63 -10.51 -1.48 -6.04
N TYR A 64 -9.64 -0.48 -5.99
CA TYR A 64 -9.21 0.24 -7.20
C TYR A 64 -8.51 -0.68 -8.20
N TRP A 65 -7.50 -1.46 -7.76
CA TRP A 65 -6.74 -2.29 -8.68
C TRP A 65 -7.51 -3.51 -9.16
N ASP A 66 -8.38 -4.11 -8.34
CA ASP A 66 -9.22 -5.21 -8.79
C ASP A 66 -10.27 -4.75 -9.82
N MET A 67 -10.87 -3.56 -9.62
CA MET A 67 -11.75 -2.92 -10.62
C MET A 67 -10.99 -2.66 -11.93
N ALA A 68 -9.81 -2.03 -11.88
CA ALA A 68 -9.02 -1.75 -13.07
C ALA A 68 -8.64 -3.04 -13.82
N CYS A 69 -8.19 -4.06 -13.09
CA CYS A 69 -7.88 -5.37 -13.65
C CYS A 69 -9.13 -6.10 -14.18
N THR A 70 -10.31 -5.83 -13.62
CA THR A 70 -11.57 -6.37 -14.14
C THR A 70 -11.88 -5.81 -15.53
N LEU A 71 -11.67 -4.53 -15.77
CA LEU A 71 -11.83 -3.93 -17.11
C LEU A 71 -10.90 -4.60 -18.14
N VAL A 72 -9.67 -4.87 -17.75
CA VAL A 72 -8.70 -5.60 -18.57
C VAL A 72 -9.14 -7.04 -18.81
N ALA A 73 -9.51 -7.77 -17.75
CA ALA A 73 -9.93 -9.17 -17.83
C ALA A 73 -11.20 -9.37 -18.67
N LYS A 74 -12.07 -8.35 -18.75
CA LYS A 74 -13.28 -8.32 -19.60
C LYS A 74 -13.00 -7.84 -21.02
N GLY A 75 -11.75 -7.49 -21.36
CA GLY A 75 -11.38 -7.00 -22.68
C GLY A 75 -11.88 -5.59 -23.00
N LEU A 76 -12.26 -4.82 -21.98
CA LEU A 76 -12.67 -3.42 -22.12
C LEU A 76 -11.46 -2.47 -22.20
N ILE A 77 -10.30 -2.92 -21.78
CA ILE A 77 -9.01 -2.26 -21.95
C ILE A 77 -8.01 -3.32 -22.45
N ALA A 78 -7.33 -3.03 -23.53
CA ALA A 78 -6.27 -3.90 -24.07
C ALA A 78 -5.16 -4.11 -23.02
N GLU A 79 -4.84 -5.37 -22.71
CA GLU A 79 -3.91 -5.75 -21.64
C GLU A 79 -2.49 -5.23 -21.89
N ASP A 80 -2.04 -5.20 -23.12
CA ASP A 80 -0.74 -4.67 -23.51
C ASP A 80 -0.63 -3.15 -23.26
N LEU A 81 -1.67 -2.37 -23.61
CA LEU A 81 -1.74 -0.95 -23.31
C LEU A 81 -1.78 -0.69 -21.81
N PHE A 82 -2.56 -1.47 -21.06
CA PHE A 82 -2.65 -1.36 -19.61
C PHE A 82 -1.30 -1.64 -18.94
N ASN A 83 -0.63 -2.72 -19.33
CA ASN A 83 0.65 -3.13 -18.76
C ASN A 83 1.80 -2.19 -19.15
N ALA A 84 1.76 -1.57 -20.33
CA ALA A 84 2.74 -0.57 -20.75
C ALA A 84 2.72 0.70 -19.89
N THR A 85 1.58 1.00 -19.27
CA THR A 85 1.36 2.23 -18.48
C THR A 85 1.20 2.02 -16.98
N ASN A 86 1.01 0.78 -16.53
CA ASN A 86 0.78 0.44 -15.14
C ASN A 86 1.59 -0.78 -14.71
N TYR A 87 2.33 -0.60 -13.61
CA TYR A 87 3.07 -1.68 -12.95
C TYR A 87 2.60 -1.92 -11.51
N GLU A 88 1.99 -0.92 -10.90
CA GLU A 88 1.67 -0.92 -9.46
C GLU A 88 0.73 -2.07 -9.05
N HIS A 89 -0.18 -2.50 -9.94
CA HIS A 89 -1.07 -3.63 -9.67
C HIS A 89 -0.30 -4.93 -9.40
N VAL A 90 0.84 -5.16 -10.06
CA VAL A 90 1.71 -6.31 -9.80
C VAL A 90 2.32 -6.23 -8.41
N ALA A 91 2.86 -5.07 -8.04
CA ALA A 91 3.45 -4.86 -6.72
C ALA A 91 2.41 -4.99 -5.59
N VAL A 92 1.19 -4.46 -5.81
CA VAL A 92 0.07 -4.59 -4.87
C VAL A 92 -0.35 -6.04 -4.70
N TRP A 93 -0.50 -6.80 -5.79
CA TRP A 93 -0.80 -8.23 -5.73
C TRP A 93 0.26 -8.99 -4.94
N GLN A 94 1.53 -8.83 -5.26
CA GLN A 94 2.61 -9.54 -4.59
C GLN A 94 2.66 -9.25 -3.09
N LYS A 95 2.52 -7.98 -2.72
CA LYS A 95 2.55 -7.55 -1.31
C LYS A 95 1.35 -8.04 -0.52
N LEU A 96 0.16 -8.02 -1.12
CA LEU A 96 -1.10 -8.32 -0.44
C LEU A 96 -1.61 -9.74 -0.68
N LYS A 97 -0.95 -10.55 -1.48
CA LYS A 97 -1.33 -11.95 -1.72
C LYS A 97 -1.66 -12.73 -0.44
N PRO A 98 -0.81 -12.73 0.62
CA PRO A 98 -1.14 -13.46 1.86
C PRO A 98 -2.40 -12.94 2.56
N VAL A 99 -2.68 -11.64 2.42
CA VAL A 99 -3.87 -11.01 2.99
C VAL A 99 -5.11 -11.41 2.20
N ILE A 100 -5.05 -11.36 0.87
CA ILE A 100 -6.14 -11.76 -0.03
C ILE A 100 -6.48 -13.23 0.20
N GLU A 101 -5.49 -14.12 0.26
CA GLU A 101 -5.69 -15.54 0.54
C GLU A 101 -6.31 -15.78 1.92
N GLY A 102 -5.88 -15.01 2.93
CA GLY A 102 -6.45 -15.03 4.28
C GLY A 102 -7.92 -14.60 4.30
N TRP A 103 -8.25 -13.50 3.65
CA TRP A 103 -9.62 -13.02 3.56
C TRP A 103 -10.54 -13.94 2.76
N ARG A 104 -10.09 -14.51 1.66
CA ARG A 104 -10.85 -15.53 0.90
C ARG A 104 -11.30 -16.69 1.79
N LYS A 105 -10.42 -17.16 2.65
CA LYS A 105 -10.71 -18.25 3.61
C LYS A 105 -11.65 -17.78 4.73
N GLN A 106 -11.36 -16.63 5.32
CA GLN A 106 -12.10 -16.09 6.46
C GLN A 106 -13.55 -15.76 6.11
N TYR A 107 -13.78 -15.13 4.96
CA TYR A 107 -15.10 -14.68 4.52
C TYR A 107 -15.79 -15.66 3.56
N ASN A 108 -15.17 -16.82 3.30
CA ASN A 108 -15.67 -17.80 2.33
C ASN A 108 -16.00 -17.17 0.97
N TYR A 109 -15.11 -16.27 0.52
CA TYR A 109 -15.27 -15.55 -0.74
C TYR A 109 -14.07 -15.77 -1.65
N PRO A 110 -14.03 -16.91 -2.41
CA PRO A 110 -12.87 -17.31 -3.22
C PRO A 110 -12.57 -16.36 -4.39
N ASP A 111 -13.58 -15.63 -4.85
CA ASP A 111 -13.45 -14.72 -6.00
C ASP A 111 -12.96 -13.31 -5.62
N PHE A 112 -12.72 -13.04 -4.33
CA PHE A 112 -12.18 -11.75 -3.89
C PHE A 112 -10.84 -11.44 -4.56
N ALA A 113 -10.73 -10.26 -5.20
CA ALA A 113 -9.55 -9.78 -5.93
C ALA A 113 -9.02 -10.77 -7.01
N LYS A 114 -9.91 -11.52 -7.66
CA LYS A 114 -9.55 -12.54 -8.67
C LYS A 114 -9.07 -11.91 -9.98
N SER A 115 -9.61 -10.76 -10.35
CA SER A 115 -9.18 -10.05 -11.55
C SER A 115 -7.78 -9.46 -11.37
N LEU A 116 -7.50 -8.90 -10.19
CA LEU A 116 -6.16 -8.45 -9.83
C LEU A 116 -5.15 -9.59 -9.90
N GLU A 117 -5.47 -10.75 -9.30
CA GLU A 117 -4.63 -11.94 -9.37
C GLU A 117 -4.35 -12.37 -10.80
N ALA A 118 -5.41 -12.49 -11.61
CA ALA A 118 -5.31 -12.99 -12.98
C ALA A 118 -4.43 -12.08 -13.86
N VAL A 119 -4.64 -10.76 -13.81
CA VAL A 119 -3.88 -9.81 -14.63
C VAL A 119 -2.45 -9.66 -14.11
N ALA A 120 -2.27 -9.49 -12.80
CA ALA A 120 -0.94 -9.33 -12.21
C ALA A 120 -0.05 -10.56 -12.42
N SER A 121 -0.61 -11.78 -12.37
CA SER A 121 0.15 -13.02 -12.57
C SER A 121 0.62 -13.22 -14.01
N ARG A 122 -0.09 -12.64 -14.99
CA ARG A 122 0.32 -12.71 -16.42
C ARG A 122 1.32 -11.63 -16.82
N HIS A 123 1.50 -10.62 -15.98
CA HIS A 123 2.41 -9.51 -16.28
C HIS A 123 3.86 -10.02 -16.43
N PRO A 124 4.62 -9.63 -17.46
CA PRO A 124 5.99 -10.10 -17.70
C PRO A 124 6.94 -9.89 -16.51
N ALA A 125 6.74 -8.81 -15.76
CA ALA A 125 7.54 -8.52 -14.55
C ALA A 125 7.13 -9.34 -13.32
N ALA A 126 6.05 -10.13 -13.35
CA ALA A 126 5.67 -10.97 -12.22
C ALA A 126 6.73 -12.02 -11.88
N ALA A 127 7.46 -12.51 -12.88
CA ALA A 127 8.53 -13.48 -12.71
C ALA A 127 9.83 -12.88 -12.12
N SER A 128 10.07 -11.59 -12.32
CA SER A 128 11.33 -10.93 -11.92
C SER A 128 11.41 -10.68 -10.42
N VAL A 129 10.27 -10.50 -9.76
CA VAL A 129 10.21 -10.12 -8.33
C VAL A 129 10.24 -11.34 -7.40
N GLN A 130 9.86 -12.52 -7.89
CA GLN A 130 9.96 -13.77 -7.12
C GLN A 130 11.42 -14.18 -6.83
N GLY A 131 12.39 -13.65 -7.59
CA GLY A 131 13.81 -13.96 -7.42
C GLY A 131 14.53 -13.15 -6.33
N GLU A 132 13.96 -12.06 -5.81
CA GLU A 132 14.62 -11.24 -4.79
C GLU A 132 14.28 -11.65 -3.35
N ASP A 133 13.12 -12.20 -3.09
CA ASP A 133 12.75 -12.69 -1.77
C ASP A 133 13.48 -13.98 -1.39
N ASP A 134 13.78 -14.86 -2.34
CA ASP A 134 14.57 -16.07 -2.11
C ASP A 134 16.05 -15.79 -1.81
N LYS A 135 16.60 -14.67 -2.25
CA LYS A 135 17.99 -14.28 -1.98
C LYS A 135 18.18 -13.67 -0.60
N LYS A 136 17.17 -13.00 -0.03
CA LYS A 136 17.23 -12.44 1.33
C LYS A 136 17.08 -13.49 2.43
N GLY A 137 16.47 -14.63 2.15
CA GLY A 137 16.30 -15.73 3.09
C GLY A 137 17.59 -16.54 3.35
N LYS A 138 18.54 -16.56 2.43
CA LYS A 138 19.77 -17.35 2.51
C LYS A 138 21.00 -16.65 3.09
N ALA A 139 20.96 -15.33 3.34
CA ALA A 139 22.12 -14.58 3.80
C ALA A 139 22.26 -14.44 5.33
N LYS A 140 21.44 -15.10 6.15
CA LYS A 140 21.53 -15.06 7.62
C LYS A 140 21.70 -16.44 8.25
N LYS A 141 22.75 -17.17 7.88
CA LYS A 141 23.34 -18.21 8.71
C LYS A 141 24.85 -18.24 8.52
N LYS A 142 25.54 -17.47 9.35
CA LYS A 142 26.96 -17.71 9.64
C LYS A 142 27.09 -17.88 11.17
N PRO A 143 27.69 -18.97 11.65
CA PRO A 143 27.79 -19.25 13.08
C PRO A 143 28.85 -18.37 13.75
N PRO A 144 28.82 -18.22 15.09
CA PRO A 144 29.74 -17.37 15.82
C PRO A 144 31.11 -18.02 15.92
N ALA A 145 32.13 -17.26 15.63
CA ALA A 145 33.51 -17.62 15.94
C ALA A 145 33.88 -16.98 17.29
N ASP A 146 34.13 -17.88 18.21
CA ASP A 146 34.75 -17.73 19.49
C ASP A 146 36.19 -17.17 19.36
N LYS A 147 36.55 -16.15 20.16
CA LYS A 147 37.89 -16.00 20.69
C LYS A 147 37.94 -14.91 21.77
N ASP A 148 38.19 -15.42 22.97
CA ASP A 148 38.78 -14.71 24.10
C ASP A 148 40.03 -13.87 23.77
N LYS A 149 40.17 -12.72 24.41
CA LYS A 149 41.27 -12.29 25.28
C LYS A 149 41.20 -10.77 25.55
N LYS A 150 40.90 -10.43 26.81
CA LYS A 150 41.75 -9.80 27.81
C LYS A 150 42.56 -8.55 27.40
N SER A 151 42.23 -7.41 28.02
CA SER A 151 43.12 -6.50 28.73
C SER A 151 42.44 -5.12 28.92
N ALA A 152 42.14 -4.77 30.02
CA ALA A 152 42.37 -3.85 31.14
C ALA A 152 42.87 -2.43 30.81
N ARG A 153 42.33 -1.50 31.61
CA ARG A 153 42.79 -0.12 31.96
C ARG A 153 42.22 0.98 31.07
N SER A 154 41.74 2.04 31.57
CA SER A 154 41.68 2.81 32.81
C SER A 154 41.06 4.16 32.50
N ASP A 155 40.21 4.61 33.40
CA ASP A 155 40.05 5.98 33.93
C ASP A 155 39.64 7.13 33.01
N GLU A 156 38.59 7.73 33.38
CA GLU A 156 38.30 8.85 34.28
C GLU A 156 37.74 10.10 33.59
N ALA A 157 36.60 10.47 34.11
CA ALA A 157 36.12 11.83 34.38
C ALA A 157 35.75 12.78 33.22
N ALA A 158 34.55 13.22 33.13
CA ALA A 158 34.01 14.46 33.67
C ALA A 158 32.63 14.78 33.14
N LYS A 159 31.64 14.68 33.93
CA LYS A 159 30.72 15.67 34.53
C LYS A 159 30.69 17.04 33.82
N LYS A 160 29.58 17.35 33.14
CA LYS A 160 28.89 18.62 33.40
C LYS A 160 27.48 18.66 32.76
N ALA A 161 26.59 19.06 33.60
CA ALA A 161 25.18 19.32 33.43
C ALA A 161 24.90 20.52 32.52
N ALA A 162 23.75 20.53 31.89
CA ALA A 162 22.88 21.70 31.86
C ALA A 162 21.49 21.33 31.43
N LYS A 163 20.58 21.94 32.09
CA LYS A 163 19.15 21.83 32.27
C LYS A 163 18.33 22.45 31.11
N PRO A 164 17.00 22.32 31.11
CA PRO A 164 16.13 22.43 29.95
C PRO A 164 15.67 23.88 29.69
N ARG A 165 15.11 24.10 28.50
CA ARG A 165 14.34 25.30 28.19
C ARG A 165 12.95 24.94 27.75
N ASP A 166 12.07 25.62 28.40
CA ASP A 166 10.62 25.65 28.43
C ASP A 166 9.98 26.02 27.09
N ALA A 167 8.82 25.42 26.91
CA ALA A 167 7.53 25.95 26.48
C ALA A 167 7.48 27.16 25.54
N GLU A 168 6.77 27.00 24.44
CA GLU A 168 5.82 28.01 24.00
C GLU A 168 4.65 27.30 23.30
N GLU A 169 3.51 27.53 23.92
CA GLU A 169 2.16 27.29 23.42
C GLU A 169 1.87 28.33 22.32
N GLU A 170 1.35 27.93 21.19
CA GLU A 170 0.55 28.81 20.33
C GLU A 170 -0.82 28.19 20.10
N GLU A 171 -1.77 28.79 20.79
CA GLU A 171 -3.20 28.77 20.49
C GLU A 171 -3.47 29.64 19.25
N GLY A 172 -4.51 29.30 18.50
CA GLY A 172 -5.12 30.12 17.47
C GLY A 172 -5.58 29.26 16.30
N ASP A 173 -6.74 29.21 15.86
CA ASP A 173 -7.98 29.95 15.90
C ASP A 173 -9.07 29.03 15.35
N GLU A 174 -10.14 28.90 16.11
CA GLU A 174 -11.42 28.38 15.63
C GLU A 174 -12.10 29.49 14.80
N GLU A 175 -12.21 29.32 13.51
CA GLU A 175 -13.21 30.06 12.71
C GLU A 175 -14.43 29.16 12.46
N GLU A 176 -15.40 29.41 13.29
CA GLU A 176 -16.78 29.00 13.18
C GLU A 176 -17.43 29.80 12.01
N HIS A 177 -17.70 29.14 10.91
CA HIS A 177 -18.49 29.72 9.83
C HIS A 177 -19.92 29.22 9.94
N ALA A 178 -20.73 30.05 10.58
CA ALA A 178 -22.18 29.96 10.61
C ALA A 178 -22.73 30.18 9.19
N VAL A 179 -23.47 29.20 8.69
CA VAL A 179 -24.31 29.34 7.49
C VAL A 179 -25.73 29.62 7.97
N GLU A 180 -26.20 30.82 7.71
CA GLU A 180 -27.60 31.21 7.92
C GLU A 180 -28.51 30.50 6.90
N PRO A 181 -29.77 30.20 7.28
CA PRO A 181 -30.75 29.66 6.33
C PRO A 181 -31.41 30.80 5.57
N ASP A 182 -31.39 30.75 4.25
CA ASP A 182 -32.21 31.56 3.39
C ASP A 182 -33.67 31.07 3.42
N ASP A 183 -34.51 31.85 4.07
CA ASP A 183 -35.94 31.85 3.88
C ASP A 183 -36.23 32.63 2.57
N GLU A 184 -36.83 31.98 1.60
CA GLU A 184 -37.57 32.68 0.56
C GLU A 184 -38.96 32.09 0.41
N ASP A 185 -39.89 32.91 0.89
CA ASP A 185 -41.32 32.86 0.60
C ASP A 185 -41.60 33.45 -0.79
N ASP A 186 -42.71 32.95 -1.37
CA ASP A 186 -43.70 33.63 -2.26
C ASP A 186 -43.29 33.97 -3.72
N ASP A 187 -43.92 33.33 -4.66
CA ASP A 187 -45.16 33.65 -5.42
C ASP A 187 -45.49 32.60 -6.50
#